data_31d24405298834d2e373d2c444e6a354
#
_entry.id   31d24405298834d2e373d2c444e6a354
#
_cell.length_a   1.000
_cell.length_b   1.000
_cell.length_c   1.000
_cell.angle_alpha   90.00
_cell.angle_beta   90.00
_cell.angle_gamma   90.00
#
_symmetry.space_group_name_H-M   'P 1'
#
loop_
_entity.id
_entity.type
_entity.pdbx_description
1 polymer ?
#
loop_
_entity_poly.entity_id
_entity_poly.type
_entity_poly.pdbx_seq_one_letter_code
_entity_poly.pdbx_strand_id
1 'polypeptide(L)'
;DDNKIDAYEEIDGETDALPVNAEGIKDVYYCLYDEDKADGHVQKNKWMKTWKPEEAYDEDEDDDKYWYWIEKDGKVFIPETVDATVYKYGLGDGALEIKNSGNQFGIGKKKINSKDYFFNMEGEMVNNFIDVVDTKDAAVIAKGMHYFGGSDDGSMKTGSQSVKDDNGDTFKFYFGTKNSATENKGVGITGNKNNKLYYEGHLVAAEDYKYQTVTFGGKTFIVNQNGSIQHSAVEYKEDGDVLIDAKTSKVGYYTTTGWDKYAVKDEFVDGNDANGELIVNVEEIDETRVMAVTGVYDPTTPDDASPSDAQ
;
A
#
# COMPACT_ATOMS: atom_id res chain seq x y z
N ASP A 1 11.43 -33.25 12.83
CA ASP A 1 10.88 -33.72 11.59
C ASP A 1 11.01 -32.79 10.37
N ASP A 2 11.72 -31.70 10.46
CA ASP A 2 11.51 -30.67 9.44
C ASP A 2 12.74 -30.16 8.74
N ASN A 3 13.83 -30.87 8.64
CA ASN A 3 15.01 -30.43 7.89
C ASN A 3 15.43 -28.98 8.19
N LYS A 4 15.21 -28.55 9.42
CA LYS A 4 15.56 -27.23 9.91
C LYS A 4 16.72 -27.38 10.85
N ILE A 5 17.82 -26.83 10.48
CA ILE A 5 18.82 -26.48 11.46
C ILE A 5 18.42 -25.09 11.91
N ASP A 6 18.05 -25.01 13.15
CA ASP A 6 18.05 -23.75 13.86
C ASP A 6 19.47 -23.17 13.75
N ALA A 7 19.60 -22.02 13.13
CA ALA A 7 20.89 -21.37 12.97
C ALA A 7 21.56 -21.05 14.32
N TYR A 8 20.89 -21.30 15.43
CA TYR A 8 21.32 -21.02 16.78
C TYR A 8 22.01 -22.21 17.49
N GLU A 9 21.69 -23.44 17.11
CA GLU A 9 22.21 -24.59 17.81
C GLU A 9 23.70 -24.86 17.55
N GLU A 10 24.30 -24.31 16.50
CA GLU A 10 25.68 -24.61 16.12
C GLU A 10 26.70 -23.52 16.44
N ILE A 11 26.31 -22.36 16.93
CA ILE A 11 27.29 -21.28 17.12
C ILE A 11 28.02 -21.42 18.46
N ASP A 12 27.45 -21.96 19.54
CA ASP A 12 28.15 -22.05 20.80
C ASP A 12 27.67 -23.11 21.80
N GLY A 13 26.64 -23.90 21.55
CA GLY A 13 26.07 -24.81 22.56
C GLY A 13 25.42 -24.08 23.75
N GLU A 14 25.28 -22.79 23.67
CA GLU A 14 24.50 -21.93 24.55
C GLU A 14 23.48 -21.15 23.72
N THR A 15 22.23 -21.19 24.15
CA THR A 15 21.07 -20.54 23.52
C THR A 15 21.09 -19.01 23.62
N ASP A 16 22.23 -18.41 23.47
CA ASP A 16 22.33 -16.97 23.53
C ASP A 16 22.25 -16.35 22.12
N ALA A 17 21.48 -15.29 22.02
CA ALA A 17 21.23 -14.52 20.83
C ALA A 17 22.48 -14.37 19.95
N LEU A 18 22.28 -14.45 18.62
CA LEU A 18 23.32 -14.10 17.66
C LEU A 18 24.03 -12.83 18.12
N PRO A 19 25.36 -12.75 18.01
CA PRO A 19 26.10 -11.57 18.43
C PRO A 19 25.63 -10.36 17.63
N VAL A 20 24.68 -9.65 18.19
CA VAL A 20 24.22 -8.34 17.71
C VAL A 20 25.29 -7.36 18.17
N ASN A 21 26.01 -6.77 17.25
CA ASN A 21 26.80 -5.60 17.60
C ASN A 21 25.90 -4.36 17.69
N ALA A 22 26.46 -3.23 18.17
CA ALA A 22 25.76 -1.96 18.26
C ALA A 22 25.18 -1.45 16.90
N GLU A 23 25.43 -2.14 15.80
CA GLU A 23 25.01 -1.83 14.43
C GLU A 23 23.99 -2.85 13.87
N GLY A 24 23.58 -3.85 14.65
CA GLY A 24 22.62 -4.88 14.26
C GLY A 24 23.23 -6.23 13.90
N ILE A 25 22.41 -7.15 13.42
CA ILE A 25 22.80 -8.51 13.02
C ILE A 25 23.70 -8.43 11.80
N LYS A 26 24.95 -8.86 11.89
CA LYS A 26 25.91 -8.70 10.81
C LYS A 26 25.90 -9.80 9.77
N ASP A 27 25.91 -11.05 10.18
CA ASP A 27 26.08 -12.18 9.28
C ASP A 27 25.16 -13.31 9.70
N VAL A 28 23.97 -13.40 9.06
CA VAL A 28 23.02 -14.48 9.29
C VAL A 28 23.11 -15.48 8.16
N TYR A 29 23.20 -16.76 8.50
CA TYR A 29 23.21 -17.87 7.57
C TYR A 29 22.09 -18.84 7.93
N TYR A 30 21.36 -19.32 6.93
CA TYR A 30 20.45 -20.43 7.12
C TYR A 30 21.05 -21.70 6.53
N CYS A 31 21.04 -22.76 7.32
CA CYS A 31 21.47 -24.09 6.90
C CYS A 31 20.27 -25.03 6.81
N LEU A 32 20.27 -25.93 5.84
CA LEU A 32 19.35 -27.05 5.81
C LEU A 32 20.12 -28.30 6.22
N TYR A 33 19.56 -29.02 7.17
CA TYR A 33 20.02 -30.36 7.49
C TYR A 33 19.39 -31.34 6.52
N ASP A 34 20.21 -32.10 5.84
CA ASP A 34 19.83 -33.22 4.98
C ASP A 34 20.21 -34.51 5.72
N GLU A 35 19.22 -35.20 6.28
CA GLU A 35 19.43 -36.43 7.05
C GLU A 35 20.16 -37.50 6.24
N ASP A 36 19.96 -37.58 4.92
CA ASP A 36 20.63 -38.51 4.04
C ASP A 36 22.12 -38.20 3.85
N LYS A 37 22.50 -36.94 3.97
CA LYS A 37 23.87 -36.46 3.79
C LYS A 37 24.57 -36.13 5.08
N ALA A 38 23.83 -36.04 6.20
CA ALA A 38 24.32 -35.65 7.51
C ALA A 38 25.22 -34.39 7.47
N ASP A 39 24.84 -33.42 6.60
CA ASP A 39 25.53 -32.17 6.46
C ASP A 39 24.52 -30.98 6.57
N GLY A 40 24.90 -29.97 7.35
CA GLY A 40 24.22 -28.71 7.38
C GLY A 40 24.77 -27.77 6.29
N HIS A 41 24.25 -27.81 5.09
CA HIS A 41 24.77 -26.95 4.06
C HIS A 41 24.07 -25.58 4.01
N VAL A 42 24.85 -24.52 3.90
CA VAL A 42 24.39 -23.15 3.82
C VAL A 42 23.57 -22.94 2.54
N GLN A 43 22.37 -22.39 2.70
CA GLN A 43 21.53 -22.00 1.57
C GLN A 43 22.15 -20.80 0.82
N LYS A 44 22.00 -20.74 -0.51
CA LYS A 44 22.62 -19.70 -1.34
C LYS A 44 21.74 -19.30 -2.49
N ASN A 45 21.73 -17.99 -2.79
CA ASN A 45 21.11 -17.39 -3.98
C ASN A 45 19.66 -17.80 -4.18
N LYS A 46 18.86 -17.73 -3.12
CA LYS A 46 17.44 -18.16 -3.15
C LYS A 46 16.60 -17.40 -2.11
N TRP A 47 15.30 -17.47 -2.29
CA TRP A 47 14.33 -17.07 -1.28
C TRP A 47 14.17 -18.17 -0.23
N MET A 48 14.03 -17.73 1.03
CA MET A 48 13.71 -18.60 2.16
C MET A 48 12.59 -17.99 2.99
N LYS A 49 11.60 -18.79 3.38
CA LYS A 49 10.56 -18.42 4.33
C LYS A 49 10.84 -19.17 5.64
N THR A 50 11.16 -18.43 6.68
CA THR A 50 11.55 -19.01 7.96
C THR A 50 11.34 -18.00 9.09
N TRP A 51 11.53 -18.45 10.33
CA TRP A 51 11.38 -17.63 11.52
C TRP A 51 12.46 -16.55 11.61
N LYS A 52 12.20 -15.58 12.48
CA LYS A 52 13.22 -14.60 12.84
C LYS A 52 14.41 -15.29 13.50
N PRO A 53 15.62 -14.81 13.26
CA PRO A 53 16.81 -15.38 13.86
C PRO A 53 16.85 -15.32 15.40
N GLU A 54 16.11 -14.38 16.00
CA GLU A 54 16.13 -14.10 17.44
C GLU A 54 14.98 -14.75 18.21
N GLU A 55 14.01 -15.32 17.52
CA GLU A 55 12.86 -15.97 18.16
C GLU A 55 13.14 -17.46 18.33
N ALA A 56 13.02 -17.94 19.56
CA ALA A 56 13.01 -19.36 19.81
C ALA A 56 11.88 -20.02 19.02
N TYR A 57 12.19 -21.15 18.39
CA TYR A 57 11.20 -21.94 17.67
C TYR A 57 10.06 -22.34 18.62
N ASP A 58 8.84 -21.88 18.31
CA ASP A 58 7.62 -22.34 18.94
C ASP A 58 6.80 -23.12 17.88
N GLU A 59 6.57 -24.41 18.12
CA GLU A 59 5.83 -25.28 17.20
C GLU A 59 4.39 -24.85 17.02
N ASP A 60 3.83 -24.13 17.99
CA ASP A 60 2.43 -23.70 18.00
C ASP A 60 2.21 -22.34 17.31
N GLU A 61 3.25 -21.58 16.98
CA GLU A 61 3.17 -20.29 16.30
C GLU A 61 3.58 -20.39 14.82
N ASP A 62 2.73 -21.00 14.01
CA ASP A 62 2.97 -21.19 12.57
C ASP A 62 2.94 -19.87 11.75
N ASP A 63 2.56 -18.75 12.38
CA ASP A 63 2.29 -17.48 11.72
C ASP A 63 3.50 -16.53 11.60
N ASP A 64 4.62 -16.80 12.27
CA ASP A 64 5.75 -15.88 12.36
C ASP A 64 6.90 -16.15 11.37
N LYS A 65 6.60 -16.69 10.21
CA LYS A 65 7.59 -16.92 9.15
C LYS A 65 7.67 -15.72 8.21
N TYR A 66 8.89 -15.24 8.01
CA TYR A 66 9.21 -14.13 7.12
C TYR A 66 9.99 -14.59 5.91
N TRP A 67 9.91 -13.85 4.81
CA TRP A 67 10.71 -14.10 3.62
C TRP A 67 12.05 -13.37 3.71
N TYR A 68 13.12 -14.11 3.47
CA TYR A 68 14.50 -13.62 3.40
C TYR A 68 15.11 -13.91 2.05
N TRP A 69 15.98 -13.04 1.58
CA TRP A 69 16.81 -13.32 0.40
C TRP A 69 18.19 -13.77 0.85
N ILE A 70 18.59 -14.98 0.43
CA ILE A 70 19.93 -15.52 0.69
C ILE A 70 20.83 -15.16 -0.49
N GLU A 71 21.94 -14.50 -0.20
CA GLU A 71 22.93 -14.07 -1.17
C GLU A 71 23.75 -15.25 -1.70
N LYS A 72 24.62 -14.96 -2.70
CA LYS A 72 25.49 -15.99 -3.32
C LYS A 72 26.55 -16.52 -2.36
N ASP A 73 26.96 -15.72 -1.40
CA ASP A 73 27.89 -16.11 -0.34
C ASP A 73 27.24 -16.88 0.81
N GLY A 74 25.91 -16.96 0.81
CA GLY A 74 25.11 -17.65 1.82
C GLY A 74 24.56 -16.76 2.92
N LYS A 75 24.90 -15.47 2.94
CA LYS A 75 24.39 -14.53 3.94
C LYS A 75 22.96 -14.11 3.62
N VAL A 76 22.19 -13.87 4.65
CA VAL A 76 20.91 -13.16 4.52
C VAL A 76 21.19 -11.73 4.07
N PHE A 77 20.45 -11.27 3.08
CA PHE A 77 20.51 -9.86 2.69
C PHE A 77 19.88 -8.99 3.78
N ILE A 78 20.67 -8.15 4.38
CA ILE A 78 20.26 -7.10 5.32
C ILE A 78 20.71 -5.77 4.72
N PRO A 79 19.80 -4.79 4.57
CA PRO A 79 20.20 -3.48 4.05
C PRO A 79 21.28 -2.83 4.94
N GLU A 80 22.35 -2.34 4.34
CA GLU A 80 23.40 -1.60 5.07
C GLU A 80 22.93 -0.21 5.48
N THR A 81 21.99 0.35 4.73
CA THR A 81 21.46 1.70 4.94
C THR A 81 19.96 1.74 4.74
N VAL A 82 19.31 2.58 5.54
CA VAL A 82 17.89 2.91 5.34
C VAL A 82 17.77 3.79 4.10
N ASP A 83 17.02 3.36 3.09
CA ASP A 83 16.67 4.15 1.91
C ASP A 83 15.41 4.98 2.14
N ALA A 84 14.47 4.47 2.93
CA ALA A 84 13.23 5.14 3.29
C ALA A 84 12.74 4.75 4.67
N THR A 85 11.90 5.61 5.27
CA THR A 85 11.15 5.35 6.48
C THR A 85 9.68 5.19 6.12
N VAL A 86 9.02 4.19 6.67
CA VAL A 86 7.71 3.74 6.21
C VAL A 86 6.79 3.32 7.36
N TYR A 87 5.48 3.34 7.06
CA TYR A 87 4.46 2.59 7.80
C TYR A 87 3.96 1.42 6.96
N LYS A 88 3.60 0.31 7.61
CA LYS A 88 3.00 -0.85 6.96
C LYS A 88 1.49 -0.84 7.14
N TYR A 89 0.77 -1.09 6.06
CA TYR A 89 -0.68 -1.22 6.03
C TYR A 89 -1.10 -2.58 5.48
N GLY A 90 -2.28 -3.03 5.89
CA GLY A 90 -3.01 -4.13 5.28
C GLY A 90 -4.38 -3.64 4.81
N LEU A 91 -4.98 -4.32 3.87
CA LEU A 91 -6.35 -4.06 3.45
C LEU A 91 -7.28 -4.95 4.29
N GLY A 92 -7.92 -4.34 5.33
CA GLY A 92 -8.99 -4.95 6.10
C GLY A 92 -10.32 -4.38 5.63
N ASP A 93 -11.43 -5.00 5.81
CA ASP A 93 -12.83 -4.58 5.56
C ASP A 93 -13.00 -3.34 4.63
N GLY A 94 -12.38 -3.39 3.46
CA GLY A 94 -12.40 -2.30 2.45
C GLY A 94 -11.54 -1.08 2.75
N ALA A 95 -10.86 -1.04 3.89
CA ALA A 95 -10.00 0.07 4.30
C ALA A 95 -8.53 -0.37 4.45
N LEU A 96 -7.61 0.57 4.26
CA LEU A 96 -6.21 0.36 4.60
C LEU A 96 -6.03 0.61 6.10
N GLU A 97 -5.64 -0.42 6.81
CA GLU A 97 -5.39 -0.40 8.25
C GLU A 97 -3.89 -0.42 8.52
N ILE A 98 -3.44 0.42 9.46
CA ILE A 98 -2.06 0.42 9.90
C ILE A 98 -1.74 -0.91 10.63
N LYS A 99 -0.64 -1.54 10.26
CA LYS A 99 -0.14 -2.76 10.92
C LYS A 99 1.08 -2.41 11.81
N ASN A 100 1.52 -3.34 12.60
CA ASN A 100 2.65 -3.19 13.55
C ASN A 100 2.48 -2.03 14.55
N SER A 101 1.29 -1.88 15.11
CA SER A 101 0.99 -0.87 16.14
C SER A 101 1.37 0.57 15.75
N GLY A 102 1.39 0.88 14.45
CA GLY A 102 1.72 2.21 13.94
C GLY A 102 3.19 2.58 13.97
N ASN A 103 4.09 1.66 14.24
CA ASN A 103 5.50 1.98 14.30
C ASN A 103 6.11 2.19 12.90
N GLN A 104 6.89 3.25 12.78
CA GLN A 104 7.74 3.47 11.62
C GLN A 104 8.94 2.53 11.65
N PHE A 105 9.37 2.07 10.47
CA PHE A 105 10.61 1.31 10.32
C PHE A 105 11.36 1.71 9.06
N GLY A 106 12.66 1.45 9.08
CA GLY A 106 13.51 1.68 7.93
C GLY A 106 13.47 0.53 6.94
N ILE A 107 13.56 0.84 5.65
CA ILE A 107 13.68 -0.15 4.59
C ILE A 107 14.84 0.17 3.64
N GLY A 108 15.41 -0.86 3.04
CA GLY A 108 16.42 -0.76 2.01
C GLY A 108 16.08 -1.60 0.78
N LYS A 109 16.51 -1.14 -0.39
CA LYS A 109 16.18 -1.72 -1.69
C LYS A 109 17.16 -2.80 -2.11
N LYS A 110 16.62 -3.87 -2.72
CA LYS A 110 17.38 -4.85 -3.50
C LYS A 110 16.67 -5.21 -4.79
N LYS A 111 17.44 -5.30 -5.86
CA LYS A 111 16.95 -5.79 -7.15
C LYS A 111 17.24 -7.28 -7.29
N ILE A 112 16.18 -8.09 -7.45
CA ILE A 112 16.27 -9.55 -7.59
C ILE A 112 15.50 -9.95 -8.86
N ASN A 113 16.16 -10.64 -9.78
CA ASN A 113 15.55 -11.07 -11.04
C ASN A 113 14.77 -9.96 -11.78
N SER A 114 15.37 -8.77 -11.87
CA SER A 114 14.80 -7.57 -12.51
C SER A 114 13.60 -6.93 -11.83
N LYS A 115 13.15 -7.44 -10.68
CA LYS A 115 12.11 -6.85 -9.85
C LYS A 115 12.73 -6.09 -8.69
N ASP A 116 12.06 -5.03 -8.25
CA ASP A 116 12.45 -4.24 -7.08
C ASP A 116 11.76 -4.83 -5.85
N TYR A 117 12.57 -5.19 -4.85
CA TYR A 117 12.16 -5.65 -3.52
C TYR A 117 12.73 -4.71 -2.48
N PHE A 118 12.07 -4.64 -1.34
CA PHE A 118 12.57 -3.91 -0.19
C PHE A 118 12.58 -4.82 1.04
N PHE A 119 13.50 -4.55 1.94
CA PHE A 119 13.69 -5.31 3.15
C PHE A 119 13.79 -4.35 4.32
N ASN A 120 13.28 -4.74 5.48
CA ASN A 120 13.54 -4.01 6.71
C ASN A 120 14.99 -4.20 7.17
N MET A 121 15.39 -3.55 8.25
CA MET A 121 16.77 -3.58 8.75
C MET A 121 17.14 -4.92 9.42
N GLU A 122 16.18 -5.83 9.57
CA GLU A 122 16.36 -7.20 10.03
C GLU A 122 16.45 -8.21 8.87
N GLY A 123 16.33 -7.72 7.64
CA GLY A 123 16.40 -8.53 6.41
C GLY A 123 15.08 -9.17 6.01
N GLU A 124 13.98 -8.86 6.68
CA GLU A 124 12.64 -9.35 6.30
C GLU A 124 12.12 -8.64 5.07
N MET A 125 11.59 -9.40 4.14
CA MET A 125 10.99 -8.86 2.91
C MET A 125 9.72 -8.05 3.21
N VAL A 126 9.69 -6.83 2.73
CA VAL A 126 8.51 -5.95 2.79
C VAL A 126 7.42 -6.45 1.87
N ASN A 127 6.19 -6.48 2.34
CA ASN A 127 5.00 -6.89 1.60
C ASN A 127 3.79 -6.01 1.96
N ASN A 128 2.64 -6.24 1.31
CA ASN A 128 1.41 -5.48 1.46
C ASN A 128 1.57 -3.99 1.08
N PHE A 129 0.77 -3.13 1.67
CA PHE A 129 0.81 -1.70 1.44
C PHE A 129 1.83 -1.04 2.37
N ILE A 130 2.60 -0.12 1.81
CA ILE A 130 3.64 0.63 2.50
C ILE A 130 3.48 2.10 2.16
N ASP A 131 3.31 2.93 3.18
CA ASP A 131 3.38 4.38 3.01
C ASP A 131 4.78 4.88 3.32
N VAL A 132 5.43 5.45 2.31
CA VAL A 132 6.76 6.05 2.41
C VAL A 132 6.64 7.49 2.88
N VAL A 133 6.92 7.72 4.16
CA VAL A 133 6.82 9.05 4.79
C VAL A 133 8.10 9.86 4.66
N ASP A 134 9.24 9.18 4.59
CA ASP A 134 10.52 9.83 4.31
C ASP A 134 11.41 8.97 3.40
N THR A 135 12.21 9.61 2.54
CA THR A 135 13.12 8.93 1.63
C THR A 135 14.41 9.70 1.46
N LYS A 136 15.54 8.99 1.39
CA LYS A 136 16.84 9.56 1.09
C LYS A 136 17.00 9.89 -0.40
N ASP A 137 16.38 9.09 -1.28
CA ASP A 137 16.43 9.28 -2.73
C ASP A 137 15.09 8.85 -3.37
N ALA A 138 14.34 9.83 -3.84
CA ALA A 138 13.07 9.60 -4.53
C ALA A 138 13.22 8.81 -5.85
N ALA A 139 14.42 8.68 -6.42
CA ALA A 139 14.67 7.81 -7.57
C ALA A 139 14.73 6.33 -7.16
N VAL A 140 15.07 6.03 -5.92
CA VAL A 140 15.06 4.68 -5.35
C VAL A 140 13.65 4.29 -4.96
N ILE A 141 12.98 5.12 -4.19
CA ILE A 141 11.58 5.01 -3.82
C ILE A 141 11.05 6.41 -3.47
N ALA A 142 9.93 6.81 -4.04
CA ALA A 142 9.32 8.12 -3.78
C ALA A 142 8.35 8.04 -2.59
N LYS A 143 8.05 9.21 -1.97
CA LYS A 143 7.05 9.31 -0.90
C LYS A 143 5.66 8.96 -1.41
N GLY A 144 4.83 8.40 -0.53
CA GLY A 144 3.46 8.02 -0.74
C GLY A 144 3.21 6.52 -0.68
N MET A 145 1.98 6.13 -0.93
CA MET A 145 1.52 4.74 -0.84
C MET A 145 2.10 3.87 -1.96
N HIS A 146 2.63 2.73 -1.59
CA HIS A 146 3.12 1.68 -2.47
C HIS A 146 2.45 0.34 -2.15
N TYR A 147 2.45 -0.59 -3.11
CA TYR A 147 1.99 -1.94 -2.90
C TYR A 147 3.05 -2.95 -3.33
N PHE A 148 3.33 -3.91 -2.47
CA PHE A 148 4.36 -4.94 -2.67
C PHE A 148 3.80 -6.35 -2.85
N GLY A 149 2.49 -6.45 -3.15
CA GLY A 149 1.82 -7.76 -3.21
C GLY A 149 1.50 -8.33 -1.84
N GLY A 150 0.93 -9.52 -1.80
CA GLY A 150 0.63 -10.21 -0.55
C GLY A 150 1.90 -10.76 0.13
N SER A 151 1.70 -11.47 1.25
CA SER A 151 2.78 -11.98 2.12
C SER A 151 3.84 -12.81 1.39
N ASP A 152 3.48 -13.47 0.32
CA ASP A 152 4.38 -14.36 -0.43
C ASP A 152 4.91 -13.76 -1.75
N ASP A 153 4.70 -12.45 -2.02
CA ASP A 153 5.18 -11.81 -3.25
C ASP A 153 6.32 -10.82 -3.00
N GLY A 154 6.07 -9.73 -2.27
CA GLY A 154 7.06 -8.71 -1.91
C GLY A 154 7.63 -7.86 -3.05
N SER A 155 7.29 -8.12 -4.30
CA SER A 155 7.76 -7.28 -5.41
C SER A 155 6.95 -6.00 -5.54
N MET A 156 7.62 -4.84 -5.68
CA MET A 156 6.96 -3.55 -5.88
C MET A 156 6.02 -3.58 -7.09
N LYS A 157 4.76 -3.26 -6.90
CA LYS A 157 3.73 -3.27 -7.94
C LYS A 157 3.64 -1.94 -8.67
N THR A 158 3.25 -2.02 -9.93
CA THR A 158 3.00 -0.87 -10.80
C THR A 158 1.78 -1.14 -11.66
N GLY A 159 1.13 -0.09 -12.17
CA GLY A 159 -0.08 -0.22 -12.98
C GLY A 159 -1.31 -0.61 -12.16
N SER A 160 -2.29 -1.17 -12.83
CA SER A 160 -3.55 -1.60 -12.20
C SER A 160 -3.32 -2.86 -11.36
N GLN A 161 -3.84 -2.84 -10.12
CA GLN A 161 -3.84 -3.97 -9.21
C GLN A 161 -5.27 -4.26 -8.75
N SER A 162 -5.56 -5.52 -8.48
CA SER A 162 -6.79 -5.94 -7.81
C SER A 162 -6.37 -6.66 -6.54
N VAL A 163 -6.79 -6.17 -5.40
CA VAL A 163 -6.43 -6.70 -4.08
C VAL A 163 -7.70 -7.10 -3.37
N LYS A 164 -7.69 -8.24 -2.75
CA LYS A 164 -8.79 -8.69 -1.89
C LYS A 164 -8.53 -8.24 -0.46
N ASP A 165 -9.61 -7.83 0.20
CA ASP A 165 -9.61 -7.64 1.64
C ASP A 165 -9.78 -8.96 2.40
N ASP A 166 -9.87 -8.86 3.72
CA ASP A 166 -10.03 -10.01 4.61
C ASP A 166 -11.41 -10.70 4.44
N ASN A 167 -12.42 -9.99 3.93
CA ASN A 167 -13.75 -10.53 3.61
C ASN A 167 -13.82 -11.21 2.24
N GLY A 168 -12.78 -11.03 1.41
CA GLY A 168 -12.70 -11.55 0.04
C GLY A 168 -13.22 -10.60 -1.02
N ASP A 169 -13.63 -9.39 -0.64
CA ASP A 169 -14.05 -8.34 -1.56
C ASP A 169 -12.85 -7.76 -2.33
N THR A 170 -13.09 -7.37 -3.57
CA THR A 170 -12.01 -6.98 -4.48
C THR A 170 -11.99 -5.47 -4.70
N PHE A 171 -10.90 -4.86 -4.28
CA PHE A 171 -10.62 -3.44 -4.46
C PHE A 171 -9.60 -3.22 -5.57
N LYS A 172 -9.76 -2.11 -6.29
CA LYS A 172 -8.91 -1.77 -7.42
C LYS A 172 -7.99 -0.61 -7.07
N PHE A 173 -6.74 -0.77 -7.44
CA PHE A 173 -5.69 0.22 -7.24
C PHE A 173 -4.95 0.53 -8.54
N TYR A 174 -4.29 1.68 -8.59
CA TYR A 174 -3.36 2.02 -9.66
C TYR A 174 -2.11 2.69 -9.12
N PHE A 175 -0.96 2.09 -9.42
CA PHE A 175 0.36 2.58 -9.03
C PHE A 175 1.14 3.04 -10.25
N GLY A 176 1.91 4.11 -10.09
CA GLY A 176 2.69 4.68 -11.17
C GLY A 176 3.58 3.67 -11.89
N THR A 177 3.63 3.77 -13.21
CA THR A 177 4.38 2.83 -14.07
C THR A 177 5.77 3.33 -14.44
N LYS A 178 6.01 4.63 -14.29
CA LYS A 178 7.25 5.31 -14.67
C LYS A 178 7.47 6.55 -13.81
N ASN A 179 8.68 7.05 -13.78
CA ASN A 179 8.99 8.37 -13.24
C ASN A 179 8.78 9.44 -14.32
N SER A 180 7.98 10.45 -14.02
CA SER A 180 7.69 11.59 -14.87
C SER A 180 7.32 12.81 -14.01
N ALA A 181 7.04 13.96 -14.63
CA ALA A 181 6.59 15.16 -13.91
C ALA A 181 5.25 14.97 -13.16
N THR A 182 4.46 13.97 -13.54
CA THR A 182 3.09 13.74 -13.01
C THR A 182 2.87 12.36 -12.42
N GLU A 183 3.89 11.50 -12.37
CA GLU A 183 3.77 10.11 -11.93
C GLU A 183 5.12 9.61 -11.43
N ASN A 184 5.15 9.04 -10.25
CA ASN A 184 6.30 8.33 -9.70
C ASN A 184 6.06 6.83 -9.76
N LYS A 185 7.08 6.08 -10.21
CA LYS A 185 7.00 4.61 -10.31
C LYS A 185 6.68 3.98 -8.97
N GLY A 186 5.64 3.17 -8.92
CA GLY A 186 5.19 2.44 -7.72
C GLY A 186 4.33 3.24 -6.76
N VAL A 187 4.23 4.56 -6.91
CA VAL A 187 3.39 5.40 -6.04
C VAL A 187 1.93 5.34 -6.47
N GLY A 188 1.03 5.24 -5.50
CA GLY A 188 -0.41 5.33 -5.73
C GLY A 188 -0.80 6.64 -6.40
N ILE A 189 -1.57 6.57 -7.48
CA ILE A 189 -2.00 7.75 -8.25
C ILE A 189 -3.11 8.48 -7.49
N THR A 190 -3.04 9.80 -7.44
CA THR A 190 -4.14 10.68 -7.03
C THR A 190 -4.66 11.47 -8.23
N GLY A 191 -5.98 11.46 -8.45
CA GLY A 191 -6.64 12.14 -9.56
C GLY A 191 -6.97 11.25 -10.74
N ASN A 192 -7.09 11.87 -11.92
CA ASN A 192 -7.49 11.18 -13.14
C ASN A 192 -6.36 10.33 -13.73
N LYS A 193 -6.58 9.05 -13.83
CA LYS A 193 -5.76 8.14 -14.63
C LYS A 193 -6.62 7.28 -15.53
N ASN A 194 -6.41 7.41 -16.84
CA ASN A 194 -7.17 6.66 -17.85
C ASN A 194 -8.69 6.85 -17.73
N ASN A 195 -9.13 8.07 -17.46
CA ASN A 195 -10.54 8.43 -17.23
C ASN A 195 -11.20 7.75 -16.03
N LYS A 196 -10.39 7.31 -15.07
CA LYS A 196 -10.82 6.81 -13.77
C LYS A 196 -10.26 7.70 -12.69
N LEU A 197 -11.02 7.82 -11.61
CA LEU A 197 -10.62 8.60 -10.45
C LEU A 197 -9.92 7.70 -9.42
N TYR A 198 -8.76 8.14 -8.97
CA TYR A 198 -8.02 7.45 -7.92
C TYR A 198 -7.63 8.44 -6.84
N TYR A 199 -7.54 7.95 -5.62
CA TYR A 199 -6.95 8.66 -4.50
C TYR A 199 -5.90 7.75 -3.84
N GLU A 200 -4.65 8.19 -3.82
CA GLU A 200 -3.51 7.43 -3.29
C GLU A 200 -3.42 5.98 -3.80
N GLY A 201 -3.82 5.81 -5.03
CA GLY A 201 -3.87 4.53 -5.72
C GLY A 201 -5.23 3.85 -5.65
N HIS A 202 -6.07 4.07 -4.65
CA HIS A 202 -7.37 3.45 -4.54
C HIS A 202 -8.36 4.03 -5.57
N LEU A 203 -9.13 3.17 -6.23
CA LEU A 203 -10.16 3.57 -7.17
C LEU A 203 -11.33 4.20 -6.43
N VAL A 204 -11.62 5.46 -6.73
CA VAL A 204 -12.80 6.17 -6.23
C VAL A 204 -13.98 5.90 -7.17
N ALA A 205 -15.03 5.30 -6.65
CA ALA A 205 -16.22 4.90 -7.40
C ALA A 205 -17.50 5.36 -6.67
N ALA A 206 -18.60 5.44 -7.39
CA ALA A 206 -19.90 5.63 -6.77
C ALA A 206 -20.27 4.35 -5.99
N GLU A 207 -20.71 4.50 -4.76
CA GLU A 207 -21.02 3.39 -3.86
C GLU A 207 -22.51 3.08 -3.83
N ASP A 208 -23.34 4.06 -3.50
CA ASP A 208 -24.78 3.88 -3.26
C ASP A 208 -25.62 4.07 -4.52
N TYR A 209 -25.15 4.85 -5.48
CA TYR A 209 -25.88 5.20 -6.68
C TYR A 209 -25.05 4.89 -7.93
N LYS A 210 -25.73 4.84 -9.07
CA LYS A 210 -25.06 4.65 -10.37
C LYS A 210 -24.05 5.76 -10.68
N TYR A 211 -24.32 6.97 -10.19
CA TYR A 211 -23.46 8.14 -10.33
C TYR A 211 -23.42 8.89 -8.99
N GLN A 212 -22.27 9.44 -8.67
CA GLN A 212 -22.02 10.18 -7.44
C GLN A 212 -21.05 11.31 -7.71
N THR A 213 -21.17 12.40 -6.98
CA THR A 213 -20.17 13.46 -6.96
C THR A 213 -19.19 13.21 -5.84
N VAL A 214 -17.92 13.46 -6.12
CA VAL A 214 -16.82 13.25 -5.17
C VAL A 214 -15.92 14.48 -5.19
N THR A 215 -15.63 15.03 -4.03
CA THR A 215 -14.76 16.21 -3.89
C THR A 215 -13.52 15.86 -3.09
N PHE A 216 -12.34 16.17 -3.61
CA PHE A 216 -11.07 16.14 -2.90
C PHE A 216 -10.08 17.14 -3.52
N GLY A 217 -9.13 17.63 -2.73
CA GLY A 217 -8.17 18.66 -3.17
C GLY A 217 -8.86 19.92 -3.72
N GLY A 218 -10.03 20.26 -3.20
CA GLY A 218 -10.83 21.41 -3.65
C GLY A 218 -11.40 21.27 -5.07
N LYS A 219 -11.50 20.05 -5.60
CA LYS A 219 -12.04 19.74 -6.93
C LYS A 219 -13.12 18.69 -6.84
N THR A 220 -14.24 18.92 -7.55
CA THR A 220 -15.37 18.00 -7.62
C THR A 220 -15.34 17.19 -8.91
N PHE A 221 -15.60 15.91 -8.81
CA PHE A 221 -15.73 14.98 -9.95
C PHE A 221 -17.09 14.29 -9.91
N ILE A 222 -17.58 13.89 -11.07
CA ILE A 222 -18.72 12.97 -11.18
C ILE A 222 -18.16 11.61 -11.56
N VAL A 223 -18.44 10.58 -10.77
CA VAL A 223 -17.99 9.21 -11.02
C VAL A 223 -19.17 8.24 -11.12
N ASN A 224 -18.96 7.12 -11.77
CA ASN A 224 -19.89 6.00 -11.75
C ASN A 224 -19.35 4.84 -10.88
N GLN A 225 -20.12 3.79 -10.71
CA GLN A 225 -19.76 2.58 -9.93
C GLN A 225 -18.48 1.86 -10.42
N ASN A 226 -18.01 2.16 -11.63
CA ASN A 226 -16.74 1.65 -12.14
C ASN A 226 -15.56 2.62 -11.93
N GLY A 227 -15.78 3.71 -11.19
CA GLY A 227 -14.80 4.78 -10.98
C GLY A 227 -14.51 5.62 -12.23
N SER A 228 -15.33 5.49 -13.28
CA SER A 228 -15.13 6.29 -14.50
C SER A 228 -15.64 7.69 -14.30
N ILE A 229 -14.78 8.69 -14.56
CA ILE A 229 -15.11 10.10 -14.46
C ILE A 229 -16.09 10.47 -15.59
N GLN A 230 -17.20 11.06 -15.22
CA GLN A 230 -18.23 11.56 -16.13
C GLN A 230 -17.96 13.03 -16.44
N HIS A 231 -18.02 13.41 -17.72
CA HIS A 231 -17.70 14.78 -18.15
C HIS A 231 -18.57 15.24 -19.34
N SER A 232 -19.76 14.71 -19.44
CA SER A 232 -20.74 15.12 -20.44
C SER A 232 -21.79 16.06 -19.83
N ALA A 233 -22.26 17.05 -20.61
CA ALA A 233 -23.32 17.95 -20.18
C ALA A 233 -24.69 17.28 -20.39
N VAL A 234 -25.01 16.33 -19.53
CA VAL A 234 -26.25 15.53 -19.57
C VAL A 234 -26.84 15.39 -18.18
N GLU A 235 -28.07 14.92 -18.10
CA GLU A 235 -28.68 14.45 -16.86
C GLU A 235 -28.16 13.02 -16.57
N TYR A 236 -27.52 12.81 -15.46
CA TYR A 236 -27.13 11.48 -14.98
C TYR A 236 -28.25 10.87 -14.16
N LYS A 237 -28.79 9.74 -14.62
CA LYS A 237 -30.03 9.15 -14.09
C LYS A 237 -29.84 7.71 -13.62
N GLU A 238 -30.67 7.34 -12.64
CA GLU A 238 -30.90 5.98 -12.22
C GLU A 238 -32.40 5.72 -12.10
N ASP A 239 -32.88 4.63 -12.69
CA ASP A 239 -34.29 4.21 -12.70
C ASP A 239 -35.31 5.26 -13.13
N GLY A 240 -34.85 6.28 -13.87
CA GLY A 240 -35.64 7.39 -14.36
C GLY A 240 -35.46 8.70 -13.58
N ASP A 241 -34.96 8.61 -12.36
CA ASP A 241 -34.72 9.78 -11.52
C ASP A 241 -33.39 10.45 -11.85
N VAL A 242 -33.35 11.77 -11.79
CA VAL A 242 -32.16 12.58 -12.04
C VAL A 242 -31.33 12.61 -10.76
N LEU A 243 -30.17 11.98 -10.77
CA LEU A 243 -29.21 12.06 -9.66
C LEU A 243 -28.38 13.35 -9.75
N ILE A 244 -27.94 13.71 -10.94
CA ILE A 244 -27.08 14.88 -11.18
C ILE A 244 -27.49 15.52 -12.49
N ASP A 245 -27.89 16.80 -12.46
CA ASP A 245 -28.20 17.59 -13.67
C ASP A 245 -27.00 18.43 -14.10
N ALA A 246 -26.12 17.85 -14.91
CA ALA A 246 -25.02 18.56 -15.53
C ALA A 246 -25.40 19.29 -16.81
N LYS A 247 -26.61 19.08 -17.36
CA LYS A 247 -27.09 19.70 -18.56
C LYS A 247 -27.62 21.11 -18.32
N THR A 248 -28.46 21.27 -17.31
CA THR A 248 -29.06 22.54 -16.93
C THR A 248 -28.06 23.44 -16.21
N SER A 249 -27.19 22.87 -15.40
CA SER A 249 -26.18 23.59 -14.61
C SER A 249 -25.05 24.18 -15.46
N LYS A 250 -24.99 23.90 -16.77
CA LYS A 250 -23.91 24.36 -17.67
C LYS A 250 -22.51 24.08 -17.13
N VAL A 251 -22.34 22.91 -16.53
CA VAL A 251 -21.11 22.50 -15.88
C VAL A 251 -19.97 22.47 -16.90
N GLY A 252 -18.95 23.28 -16.66
CA GLY A 252 -17.69 23.21 -17.37
C GLY A 252 -16.75 22.21 -16.74
N TYR A 253 -15.81 21.67 -17.52
CA TYR A 253 -14.82 20.72 -17.01
C TYR A 253 -13.41 21.21 -17.29
N TYR A 254 -12.46 20.86 -16.39
CA TYR A 254 -11.04 21.02 -16.69
C TYR A 254 -10.64 20.03 -17.77
N THR A 255 -10.03 20.51 -18.85
CA THR A 255 -9.61 19.67 -19.98
C THR A 255 -8.10 19.49 -20.10
N THR A 256 -7.35 20.06 -19.16
CA THR A 256 -5.90 19.92 -19.10
C THR A 256 -5.49 18.47 -18.76
N THR A 257 -4.22 18.14 -18.96
CA THR A 257 -3.69 16.81 -18.66
C THR A 257 -3.31 16.62 -17.17
N GLY A 258 -3.73 17.55 -16.29
CA GLY A 258 -3.48 17.52 -14.86
C GLY A 258 -4.25 16.39 -14.14
N TRP A 259 -3.96 16.23 -12.87
CA TRP A 259 -4.67 15.29 -11.99
C TRP A 259 -6.16 15.60 -11.89
N ASP A 260 -6.51 16.88 -12.03
CA ASP A 260 -7.86 17.46 -12.01
C ASP A 260 -8.58 17.41 -13.37
N LYS A 261 -8.01 16.72 -14.36
CA LYS A 261 -8.67 16.56 -15.65
C LYS A 261 -10.08 16.00 -15.49
N TYR A 262 -11.05 16.70 -16.05
CA TYR A 262 -12.49 16.45 -15.96
C TYR A 262 -13.11 16.72 -14.58
N ALA A 263 -12.40 17.35 -13.66
CA ALA A 263 -13.05 17.98 -12.52
C ALA A 263 -14.00 19.08 -12.99
N VAL A 264 -15.06 19.32 -12.25
CA VAL A 264 -16.03 20.38 -12.51
C VAL A 264 -15.38 21.74 -12.23
N LYS A 265 -15.53 22.71 -13.14
CA LYS A 265 -14.89 24.02 -13.04
C LYS A 265 -15.60 24.99 -12.11
N ASP A 266 -16.90 24.98 -12.21
CA ASP A 266 -17.74 25.88 -11.44
C ASP A 266 -18.35 25.07 -10.30
N GLU A 267 -18.54 25.69 -9.15
CA GLU A 267 -19.35 25.08 -8.11
C GLU A 267 -20.68 24.69 -8.78
N PHE A 268 -21.17 23.49 -8.47
CA PHE A 268 -22.57 23.20 -8.75
C PHE A 268 -23.36 24.28 -8.06
N VAL A 269 -23.73 25.28 -8.79
CA VAL A 269 -24.61 26.33 -8.29
C VAL A 269 -25.88 25.61 -7.94
N ASP A 270 -26.08 25.39 -6.63
CA ASP A 270 -27.25 24.88 -5.98
C ASP A 270 -28.21 24.22 -7.00
N GLY A 271 -27.93 22.97 -7.33
CA GLY A 271 -28.79 22.19 -8.21
C GLY A 271 -30.07 21.85 -7.47
N ASN A 272 -30.88 22.86 -7.24
CA ASN A 272 -32.23 22.62 -6.82
C ASN A 272 -33.01 22.15 -8.04
N ASP A 273 -33.75 21.08 -7.89
CA ASP A 273 -34.75 20.68 -8.84
C ASP A 273 -35.84 21.81 -9.03
N ALA A 274 -36.77 21.63 -9.93
CA ALA A 274 -37.84 22.57 -10.11
C ALA A 274 -38.70 22.81 -8.85
N ASN A 275 -38.54 22.01 -7.82
CA ASN A 275 -39.21 22.09 -6.52
C ASN A 275 -38.32 22.67 -5.39
N GLY A 276 -37.06 22.99 -5.69
CA GLY A 276 -36.10 23.54 -4.72
C GLY A 276 -35.41 22.49 -3.83
N GLU A 277 -35.46 21.21 -4.20
CA GLU A 277 -34.72 20.13 -3.51
C GLU A 277 -33.32 19.98 -4.10
N LEU A 278 -32.34 19.71 -3.22
CA LEU A 278 -30.95 19.55 -3.60
C LEU A 278 -30.78 18.29 -4.47
N ILE A 279 -30.39 18.45 -5.71
CA ILE A 279 -30.25 17.36 -6.68
C ILE A 279 -28.90 16.62 -6.49
N VAL A 280 -27.99 17.15 -5.67
CA VAL A 280 -26.62 16.63 -5.54
C VAL A 280 -26.33 16.27 -4.10
N ASN A 281 -26.27 15.00 -3.80
CA ASN A 281 -25.49 14.55 -2.64
C ASN A 281 -24.01 14.70 -2.98
N VAL A 282 -23.44 15.87 -2.70
CA VAL A 282 -21.99 16.04 -2.72
C VAL A 282 -21.46 15.29 -1.52
N GLU A 283 -20.97 14.10 -1.72
CA GLU A 283 -20.11 13.46 -0.74
C GLU A 283 -18.75 14.14 -0.84
N GLU A 284 -18.49 15.06 0.10
CA GLU A 284 -17.15 15.53 0.33
C GLU A 284 -16.37 14.31 0.85
N ILE A 285 -15.41 13.84 0.09
CA ILE A 285 -14.41 12.94 0.64
C ILE A 285 -13.67 13.80 1.65
N ASP A 286 -14.11 13.72 2.88
CA ASP A 286 -13.36 14.18 4.03
C ASP A 286 -11.96 13.56 3.91
N GLU A 287 -10.94 14.41 3.79
CA GLU A 287 -9.56 13.94 3.72
C GLU A 287 -9.25 13.06 4.92
N THR A 288 -9.88 13.31 6.08
CA THR A 288 -9.85 12.42 7.25
C THR A 288 -10.63 11.12 7.01
N ARG A 289 -11.71 11.11 6.25
CA ARG A 289 -12.47 9.88 5.91
C ARG A 289 -11.79 9.07 4.82
N VAL A 290 -11.19 9.72 3.84
CA VAL A 290 -10.33 9.02 2.85
C VAL A 290 -9.08 8.49 3.55
N MET A 291 -8.53 9.21 4.51
CA MET A 291 -7.48 8.71 5.40
C MET A 291 -7.99 7.55 6.26
N ALA A 292 -9.23 7.55 6.72
CA ALA A 292 -9.85 6.40 7.38
C ALA A 292 -10.12 5.23 6.43
N VAL A 293 -10.59 5.50 5.21
CA VAL A 293 -10.84 4.49 4.17
C VAL A 293 -9.54 3.98 3.53
N THR A 294 -8.52 4.82 3.40
CA THR A 294 -7.20 4.44 2.91
C THR A 294 -6.21 4.11 4.02
N GLY A 295 -6.56 4.40 5.28
CA GLY A 295 -5.66 4.20 6.42
C GLY A 295 -4.38 5.03 6.36
N VAL A 296 -4.31 6.07 5.55
CA VAL A 296 -3.14 6.93 5.44
C VAL A 296 -3.05 7.81 6.70
N TYR A 297 -1.99 7.60 7.46
CA TYR A 297 -1.66 8.43 8.63
C TYR A 297 -1.12 9.79 8.15
N ASP A 298 -1.71 10.88 8.63
CA ASP A 298 -1.14 12.22 8.48
C ASP A 298 -0.07 12.46 9.54
N PRO A 299 1.22 12.49 9.17
CA PRO A 299 2.30 12.72 10.13
C PRO A 299 2.28 14.15 10.73
N THR A 300 1.39 15.04 10.28
CA THR A 300 1.25 16.40 10.80
C THR A 300 0.23 16.51 11.93
N THR A 301 -0.58 15.46 12.19
CA THR A 301 -1.43 15.42 13.37
C THR A 301 -0.64 14.94 14.58
N PRO A 302 -0.66 15.68 15.71
CA PRO A 302 0.01 15.22 16.93
C PRO A 302 -0.57 13.90 17.42
N ASP A 303 0.26 13.08 18.04
CA ASP A 303 0.05 11.74 18.59
C ASP A 303 -1.11 11.53 19.59
N ASP A 304 -2.13 12.40 19.61
CA ASP A 304 -3.23 12.34 20.56
C ASP A 304 -4.39 11.39 20.17
N ALA A 305 -4.33 10.76 19.02
CA ALA A 305 -5.30 9.75 18.61
C ALA A 305 -4.72 8.33 18.72
N SER A 306 -4.39 7.92 19.93
CA SER A 306 -4.15 6.51 20.22
C SER A 306 -5.48 5.75 20.20
N PRO A 307 -5.60 4.61 19.48
CA PRO A 307 -6.84 3.83 19.42
C PRO A 307 -7.24 3.15 20.73
N SER A 308 -6.62 3.51 21.86
CA SER A 308 -6.84 2.83 23.14
C SER A 308 -8.11 3.26 23.91
N ASP A 309 -8.90 4.20 23.41
CA ASP A 309 -10.06 4.73 24.15
C ASP A 309 -11.44 4.43 23.53
N ALA A 310 -11.52 3.49 22.59
CA ALA A 310 -12.80 2.93 22.16
C ALA A 310 -13.11 1.68 23.03
N GLN A 311 -13.75 1.89 24.18
CA GLN A 311 -14.46 0.85 24.91
C GLN A 311 -15.86 0.68 24.36
#